data_634dd47fee1f8ffab4a689b143066355
#
_entry.id   634dd47fee1f8ffab4a689b143066355
#
_cell.length_a   1.000
_cell.length_b   1.000
_cell.length_c   1.000
_cell.angle_alpha   90.00
_cell.angle_beta   90.00
_cell.angle_gamma   90.00
#
_symmetry.space_group_name_H-M   'P 1'
#
loop_
_entity.id
_entity.type
_entity.pdbx_description
1 polymer ?
#
loop_
_entity_poly.entity_id
_entity_poly.type
_entity_poly.pdbx_seq_one_letter_code
_entity_poly.pdbx_strand_id
1 'polypeptide(L)'
;QGYPILGENLNIIYEPNQYVYFIAIGDPECRALWMNLLEEKQLSTINVIDRTSIISERSKLGSCIYVGKMAIINCDSELEDGVVINTRALVEHGNYISYCTNVSTNVVLNGDVSVGTKSFIGSCTVVNGQLKIGNSSIIGSGSVVIRDIPDNVVVAGSPTKFIRAR
;
A
#
# COMPACT_ATOMS: atom_id res chain seq x y z
N GLN A 1 -13.72 -10.50 20.45
CA GLN A 1 -13.01 -11.14 19.33
C GLN A 1 -11.88 -12.10 19.81
N GLY A 2 -11.71 -12.29 21.11
CA GLY A 2 -10.83 -13.34 21.67
C GLY A 2 -9.33 -12.99 21.75
N TYR A 3 -8.90 -11.84 21.29
CA TYR A 3 -7.51 -11.39 21.42
C TYR A 3 -7.39 -10.35 22.55
N PRO A 4 -6.36 -10.42 23.40
CA PRO A 4 -6.14 -9.43 24.45
C PRO A 4 -5.77 -8.08 23.83
N ILE A 5 -6.33 -7.00 24.39
CA ILE A 5 -5.86 -5.64 24.12
C ILE A 5 -4.84 -5.31 25.21
N LEU A 6 -3.59 -5.15 24.82
CA LEU A 6 -2.47 -4.95 25.75
C LEU A 6 -2.24 -3.50 26.13
N GLY A 7 -2.90 -2.55 25.45
CA GLY A 7 -2.82 -1.12 25.74
C GLY A 7 -2.81 -0.27 24.46
N GLU A 8 -2.82 1.03 24.65
CA GLU A 8 -2.80 2.04 23.56
C GLU A 8 -1.40 2.60 23.31
N ASN A 9 -0.41 2.18 24.09
CA ASN A 9 0.91 2.79 24.11
C ASN A 9 2.01 1.73 23.93
N LEU A 10 2.86 1.87 22.93
CA LEU A 10 4.01 1.00 22.67
C LEU A 10 4.98 0.89 23.85
N ASN A 11 4.96 1.84 24.78
CA ASN A 11 5.80 1.77 25.99
C ASN A 11 5.41 0.62 26.94
N ILE A 12 4.23 0.00 26.75
CA ILE A 12 3.73 -1.09 27.60
C ILE A 12 4.18 -2.45 27.06
N ILE A 13 4.58 -2.55 25.78
CA ILE A 13 4.82 -3.83 25.07
C ILE A 13 6.28 -3.90 24.58
N TYR A 14 7.18 -3.12 25.18
CA TYR A 14 8.54 -3.02 24.68
C TYR A 14 9.41 -4.20 25.14
N GLU A 15 9.36 -5.29 24.37
CA GLU A 15 10.36 -6.36 24.41
C GLU A 15 10.81 -6.69 22.98
N PRO A 16 11.89 -6.07 22.49
CA PRO A 16 12.26 -6.12 21.06
C PRO A 16 12.52 -7.52 20.50
N ASN A 17 12.80 -8.49 21.34
CA ASN A 17 13.09 -9.86 20.93
C ASN A 17 11.95 -10.87 21.17
N GLN A 18 10.83 -10.43 21.73
CA GLN A 18 9.72 -11.29 22.11
C GLN A 18 8.53 -11.17 21.16
N TYR A 19 8.37 -10.03 20.48
CA TYR A 19 7.23 -9.74 19.63
C TYR A 19 7.65 -9.29 18.23
N VAL A 20 6.80 -9.58 17.26
CA VAL A 20 6.82 -9.00 15.92
C VAL A 20 5.56 -8.16 15.73
N TYR A 21 5.67 -7.08 14.98
CA TYR A 21 4.63 -6.05 14.88
C TYR A 21 4.07 -5.96 13.47
N PHE A 22 2.80 -5.63 13.39
CA PHE A 22 2.14 -5.28 12.14
C PHE A 22 1.24 -4.07 12.35
N ILE A 23 1.32 -3.08 11.45
CA ILE A 23 0.55 -1.84 11.54
C ILE A 23 -0.74 -2.00 10.74
N ALA A 24 -1.85 -2.28 11.41
CA ALA A 24 -3.17 -2.44 10.81
C ALA A 24 -3.92 -1.11 10.66
N ILE A 25 -3.25 -0.07 10.13
CA ILE A 25 -3.80 1.27 9.93
C ILE A 25 -3.99 1.55 8.44
N GLY A 26 -5.21 1.86 8.02
CA GLY A 26 -5.54 2.09 6.62
C GLY A 26 -5.04 3.43 6.06
N ASP A 27 -4.93 4.47 6.89
CA ASP A 27 -4.44 5.79 6.48
C ASP A 27 -2.92 5.76 6.24
N PRO A 28 -2.44 6.14 5.03
CA PRO A 28 -1.02 6.08 4.69
C PRO A 28 -0.12 6.97 5.54
N GLU A 29 -0.58 8.18 5.91
CA GLU A 29 0.20 9.10 6.72
C GLU A 29 0.34 8.59 8.16
N CYS A 30 -0.77 8.16 8.76
CA CYS A 30 -0.74 7.57 10.09
C CYS A 30 0.11 6.30 10.12
N ARG A 31 0.01 5.45 9.07
CA ARG A 31 0.83 4.24 8.97
C ARG A 31 2.31 4.58 8.91
N ALA A 32 2.70 5.59 8.12
CA ALA A 32 4.09 6.04 8.04
C ALA A 32 4.64 6.54 9.38
N LEU A 33 3.85 7.26 10.17
CA LEU A 33 4.25 7.69 11.52
C LEU A 33 4.56 6.49 12.43
N TRP A 34 3.73 5.46 12.38
CA TRP A 34 3.95 4.23 13.15
C TRP A 34 5.14 3.42 12.65
N MET A 35 5.37 3.37 11.32
CA MET A 35 6.57 2.73 10.76
C MET A 35 7.84 3.36 11.29
N ASN A 36 7.93 4.70 11.26
CA ASN A 36 9.08 5.42 11.81
C ASN A 36 9.29 5.12 13.30
N LEU A 37 8.20 5.06 14.08
CA LEU A 37 8.28 4.75 15.50
C LEU A 37 8.78 3.31 15.76
N LEU A 38 8.36 2.33 14.96
CA LEU A 38 8.87 0.96 15.07
C LEU A 38 10.35 0.87 14.70
N GLU A 39 10.77 1.60 13.67
CA GLU A 39 12.17 1.68 13.24
C GLU A 39 13.05 2.34 14.31
N GLU A 40 12.67 3.49 14.85
CA GLU A 40 13.37 4.18 15.94
C GLU A 40 13.56 3.28 17.17
N LYS A 41 12.58 2.43 17.44
CA LYS A 41 12.62 1.48 18.56
C LYS A 41 13.27 0.15 18.19
N GLN A 42 13.74 -0.02 16.96
CA GLN A 42 14.33 -1.26 16.44
C GLN A 42 13.41 -2.49 16.62
N LEU A 43 12.10 -2.30 16.45
CA LEU A 43 11.11 -3.35 16.58
C LEU A 43 10.91 -4.09 15.24
N SER A 44 10.96 -5.42 15.29
CA SER A 44 10.81 -6.26 14.10
C SER A 44 9.36 -6.25 13.60
N THR A 45 9.18 -6.10 12.29
CA THR A 45 7.87 -6.17 11.64
C THR A 45 7.67 -7.48 10.89
N ILE A 46 6.42 -7.80 10.58
CA ILE A 46 6.02 -8.98 9.80
C ILE A 46 5.10 -8.56 8.66
N ASN A 47 5.16 -9.27 7.54
CA ASN A 47 4.18 -9.16 6.46
C ASN A 47 2.94 -10.00 6.78
N VAL A 48 1.76 -9.46 6.52
CA VAL A 48 0.48 -10.17 6.66
C VAL A 48 -0.06 -10.44 5.27
N ILE A 49 0.07 -11.69 4.84
CA ILE A 49 -0.28 -12.13 3.47
C ILE A 49 -1.39 -13.17 3.56
N ASP A 50 -2.53 -12.89 2.92
CA ASP A 50 -3.63 -13.85 2.87
C ASP A 50 -3.25 -15.04 1.99
N ARG A 51 -3.54 -16.25 2.47
CA ARG A 51 -3.20 -17.51 1.78
C ARG A 51 -3.84 -17.68 0.40
N THR A 52 -4.86 -16.89 0.07
CA THR A 52 -5.52 -16.91 -1.23
C THR A 52 -4.93 -15.91 -2.23
N SER A 53 -3.95 -15.10 -1.82
CA SER A 53 -3.23 -14.22 -2.72
C SER A 53 -2.24 -15.00 -3.58
N ILE A 54 -1.92 -14.45 -4.75
CA ILE A 54 -0.95 -15.01 -5.70
C ILE A 54 0.18 -14.00 -5.84
N ILE A 55 1.39 -14.38 -5.45
CA ILE A 55 2.56 -13.50 -5.51
C ILE A 55 3.64 -14.20 -6.31
N SER A 56 4.13 -13.54 -7.35
CA SER A 56 5.23 -14.06 -8.17
C SER A 56 6.53 -14.14 -7.34
N GLU A 57 7.27 -15.23 -7.48
CA GLU A 57 8.60 -15.39 -6.85
C GLU A 57 9.62 -14.35 -7.32
N ARG A 58 9.37 -13.71 -8.45
CA ARG A 58 10.23 -12.66 -9.01
C ARG A 58 9.88 -11.26 -8.50
N SER A 59 8.81 -11.10 -7.73
CA SER A 59 8.48 -9.84 -7.09
C SER A 59 9.28 -9.66 -5.80
N LYS A 60 9.52 -8.40 -5.42
CA LYS A 60 10.21 -8.05 -4.19
C LYS A 60 9.24 -7.35 -3.23
N LEU A 61 9.22 -7.83 -2.00
CA LEU A 61 8.40 -7.27 -0.94
C LEU A 61 9.28 -6.73 0.18
N GLY A 62 9.05 -5.51 0.59
CA GLY A 62 9.59 -4.94 1.81
C GLY A 62 8.97 -5.54 3.07
N SER A 63 8.93 -4.78 4.14
CA SER A 63 8.44 -5.19 5.46
C SER A 63 7.14 -4.49 5.84
N CYS A 64 6.42 -5.07 6.79
CA CYS A 64 5.10 -4.59 7.26
C CYS A 64 4.06 -4.43 6.14
N ILE A 65 4.11 -5.28 5.13
CA ILE A 65 3.21 -5.27 3.97
C ILE A 65 1.94 -6.07 4.28
N TYR A 66 0.80 -5.55 3.85
CA TYR A 66 -0.46 -6.30 3.81
C TYR A 66 -0.80 -6.72 2.38
N VAL A 67 -1.06 -8.01 2.18
CA VAL A 67 -1.62 -8.53 0.92
C VAL A 67 -2.94 -9.24 1.22
N GLY A 68 -4.02 -8.66 0.75
CA GLY A 68 -5.39 -9.10 1.01
C GLY A 68 -5.82 -10.31 0.19
N LYS A 69 -7.03 -10.80 0.50
CA LYS A 69 -7.63 -11.97 -0.14
C LYS A 69 -7.68 -11.82 -1.65
N MET A 70 -7.26 -12.88 -2.37
CA MET A 70 -7.31 -12.97 -3.83
C MET A 70 -6.59 -11.81 -4.55
N ALA A 71 -5.70 -11.09 -3.88
CA ALA A 71 -4.83 -10.12 -4.52
C ALA A 71 -3.77 -10.83 -5.36
N ILE A 72 -3.36 -10.21 -6.46
CA ILE A 72 -2.36 -10.77 -7.38
C ILE A 72 -1.23 -9.76 -7.53
N ILE A 73 0.02 -10.22 -7.36
CA ILE A 73 1.24 -9.44 -7.59
C ILE A 73 2.09 -10.21 -8.60
N ASN A 74 2.19 -9.67 -9.81
CA ASN A 74 2.90 -10.28 -10.93
C ASN A 74 4.40 -9.97 -10.89
N CYS A 75 5.15 -10.66 -11.78
CA CYS A 75 6.60 -10.67 -11.79
C CYS A 75 7.23 -9.28 -11.90
N ASP A 76 8.45 -9.19 -11.39
CA ASP A 76 9.30 -7.99 -11.45
C ASP A 76 8.69 -6.73 -10.79
N SER A 77 7.62 -6.91 -10.01
CA SER A 77 7.05 -5.84 -9.19
C SER A 77 7.82 -5.69 -7.88
N GLU A 78 8.00 -4.44 -7.44
CA GLU A 78 8.70 -4.11 -6.21
C GLU A 78 7.81 -3.25 -5.31
N LEU A 79 7.61 -3.69 -4.07
CA LEU A 79 6.79 -3.05 -3.07
C LEU A 79 7.66 -2.66 -1.88
N GLU A 80 7.70 -1.37 -1.57
CA GLU A 80 8.41 -0.86 -0.40
C GLU A 80 7.66 -1.14 0.90
N ASP A 81 8.28 -0.80 2.03
CA ASP A 81 7.75 -1.06 3.36
C ASP A 81 6.39 -0.38 3.61
N GLY A 82 5.57 -1.05 4.38
CA GLY A 82 4.26 -0.53 4.79
C GLY A 82 3.21 -0.46 3.66
N VAL A 83 3.47 -1.02 2.49
CA VAL A 83 2.49 -1.04 1.38
C VAL A 83 1.29 -1.92 1.71
N VAL A 84 0.13 -1.50 1.31
CA VAL A 84 -1.13 -2.26 1.41
C VAL A 84 -1.65 -2.59 0.01
N ILE A 85 -1.74 -3.87 -0.30
CA ILE A 85 -2.44 -4.40 -1.48
C ILE A 85 -3.71 -5.07 -1.01
N ASN A 86 -4.84 -4.42 -1.20
CA ASN A 86 -6.10 -4.86 -0.60
C ASN A 86 -6.77 -5.96 -1.44
N THR A 87 -7.89 -6.48 -0.93
CA THR A 87 -8.66 -7.60 -1.50
C THR A 87 -8.87 -7.47 -3.00
N ARG A 88 -8.49 -8.51 -3.77
CA ARG A 88 -8.65 -8.60 -5.23
C ARG A 88 -7.98 -7.49 -6.04
N ALA A 89 -7.05 -6.76 -5.46
CA ALA A 89 -6.22 -5.84 -6.24
C ALA A 89 -5.28 -6.64 -7.16
N LEU A 90 -5.10 -6.16 -8.38
CA LEU A 90 -4.19 -6.71 -9.37
C LEU A 90 -3.06 -5.73 -9.61
N VAL A 91 -1.86 -6.16 -9.29
CA VAL A 91 -0.60 -5.49 -9.62
C VAL A 91 0.07 -6.28 -10.73
N GLU A 92 0.03 -5.75 -11.96
CA GLU A 92 0.68 -6.36 -13.11
C GLU A 92 2.20 -6.25 -13.01
N HIS A 93 2.92 -6.82 -14.01
CA HIS A 93 4.38 -6.89 -14.01
C HIS A 93 5.08 -5.52 -13.95
N GLY A 94 6.29 -5.49 -13.40
CA GLY A 94 7.18 -4.32 -13.45
C GLY A 94 6.71 -3.10 -12.64
N ASN A 95 5.73 -3.25 -11.77
CA ASN A 95 5.22 -2.15 -10.96
C ASN A 95 6.18 -1.79 -9.83
N TYR A 96 6.33 -0.49 -9.54
CA TYR A 96 7.03 0.01 -8.37
C TYR A 96 6.07 0.75 -7.46
N ILE A 97 5.86 0.24 -6.25
CA ILE A 97 4.91 0.81 -5.28
C ILE A 97 5.68 1.27 -4.05
N SER A 98 5.75 2.58 -3.89
CA SER A 98 6.57 3.21 -2.86
C SER A 98 5.93 3.15 -1.46
N TYR A 99 6.76 3.50 -0.50
CA TYR A 99 6.56 3.45 0.95
C TYR A 99 5.16 3.88 1.41
N CYS A 100 4.55 3.06 2.26
CA CYS A 100 3.24 3.29 2.87
C CYS A 100 2.10 3.60 1.88
N THR A 101 2.21 3.21 0.62
CA THR A 101 1.15 3.41 -0.38
C THR A 101 0.01 2.41 -0.19
N ASN A 102 -1.20 2.82 -0.53
CA ASN A 102 -2.41 2.01 -0.42
C ASN A 102 -3.02 1.74 -1.80
N VAL A 103 -3.05 0.48 -2.18
CA VAL A 103 -3.77 -0.03 -3.36
C VAL A 103 -5.04 -0.71 -2.88
N SER A 104 -6.16 -0.03 -3.05
CA SER A 104 -7.45 -0.45 -2.47
C SER A 104 -8.08 -1.64 -3.21
N THR A 105 -9.22 -2.08 -2.69
CA THR A 105 -9.97 -3.25 -3.20
C THR A 105 -10.29 -3.13 -4.70
N ASN A 106 -10.07 -4.22 -5.45
CA ASN A 106 -10.34 -4.32 -6.89
C ASN A 106 -9.61 -3.28 -7.77
N VAL A 107 -8.53 -2.69 -7.30
CA VAL A 107 -7.69 -1.83 -8.15
C VAL A 107 -6.94 -2.68 -9.16
N VAL A 108 -6.77 -2.16 -10.38
CA VAL A 108 -5.91 -2.73 -11.42
C VAL A 108 -4.80 -1.73 -11.73
N LEU A 109 -3.56 -2.10 -11.41
CA LEU A 109 -2.36 -1.42 -11.91
C LEU A 109 -1.84 -2.23 -13.08
N ASN A 110 -1.91 -1.69 -14.30
CA ASN A 110 -1.33 -2.35 -15.47
C ASN A 110 0.21 -2.34 -15.42
N GLY A 111 0.88 -2.93 -16.41
CA GLY A 111 2.32 -3.10 -16.39
C GLY A 111 3.11 -1.80 -16.29
N ASP A 112 4.24 -1.84 -15.57
CA ASP A 112 5.22 -0.75 -15.47
C ASP A 112 4.68 0.56 -14.87
N VAL A 113 3.71 0.50 -13.98
CA VAL A 113 3.22 1.66 -13.24
C VAL A 113 4.11 1.94 -12.03
N SER A 114 4.44 3.21 -11.79
CA SER A 114 5.09 3.67 -10.57
C SER A 114 4.11 4.45 -9.71
N VAL A 115 4.01 4.09 -8.42
CA VAL A 115 3.15 4.79 -7.45
C VAL A 115 4.00 5.37 -6.33
N GLY A 116 3.93 6.68 -6.16
CA GLY A 116 4.72 7.41 -5.17
C GLY A 116 4.30 7.15 -3.73
N THR A 117 5.20 7.53 -2.82
CA THR A 117 5.10 7.38 -1.37
C THR A 117 3.79 7.93 -0.81
N LYS A 118 3.17 7.19 0.11
CA LYS A 118 1.96 7.60 0.85
C LYS A 118 0.77 7.97 -0.03
N SER A 119 0.72 7.45 -1.25
CA SER A 119 -0.41 7.66 -2.15
C SER A 119 -1.52 6.66 -1.88
N PHE A 120 -2.72 7.02 -2.26
CA PHE A 120 -3.93 6.22 -2.04
C PHE A 120 -4.66 6.02 -3.36
N ILE A 121 -4.73 4.77 -3.81
CA ILE A 121 -5.47 4.38 -5.01
C ILE A 121 -6.83 3.82 -4.58
N GLY A 122 -7.88 4.56 -4.83
CA GLY A 122 -9.25 4.21 -4.43
C GLY A 122 -9.77 2.95 -5.13
N SER A 123 -10.70 2.27 -4.47
CA SER A 123 -11.24 0.98 -4.92
C SER A 123 -11.79 1.03 -6.35
N CYS A 124 -11.66 -0.07 -7.08
CA CYS A 124 -12.14 -0.22 -8.47
C CYS A 124 -11.50 0.77 -9.47
N THR A 125 -10.36 1.35 -9.13
CA THR A 125 -9.58 2.19 -10.05
C THR A 125 -8.78 1.34 -11.01
N VAL A 126 -8.69 1.77 -12.27
CA VAL A 126 -7.80 1.19 -13.29
C VAL A 126 -6.74 2.24 -13.64
N VAL A 127 -5.47 1.86 -13.58
CA VAL A 127 -4.33 2.68 -14.00
C VAL A 127 -3.72 2.06 -15.25
N ASN A 128 -3.67 2.81 -16.35
CA ASN A 128 -3.03 2.36 -17.58
C ASN A 128 -1.52 2.14 -17.36
N GLY A 129 -0.94 1.26 -18.17
CA GLY A 129 0.48 0.91 -18.07
C GLY A 129 1.42 2.08 -18.34
N GLN A 130 2.64 1.97 -17.77
CA GLN A 130 3.75 2.91 -17.96
C GLN A 130 3.48 4.33 -17.41
N LEU A 131 2.53 4.48 -16.50
CA LEU A 131 2.19 5.77 -15.88
C LEU A 131 2.87 5.94 -14.52
N LYS A 132 3.02 7.22 -14.13
CA LYS A 132 3.50 7.62 -12.83
C LYS A 132 2.39 8.30 -12.02
N ILE A 133 2.20 7.84 -10.79
CA ILE A 133 1.37 8.50 -9.79
C ILE A 133 2.31 9.10 -8.75
N GLY A 134 2.21 10.39 -8.55
CA GLY A 134 3.08 11.16 -7.64
C GLY A 134 2.86 10.79 -6.17
N ASN A 135 3.72 11.37 -5.32
CA ASN A 135 3.69 11.18 -3.87
C ASN A 135 2.47 11.84 -3.25
N SER A 136 2.00 11.28 -2.14
CA SER A 136 0.90 11.85 -1.35
C SER A 136 -0.32 12.23 -2.20
N SER A 137 -0.61 11.46 -3.25
CA SER A 137 -1.75 11.72 -4.13
C SER A 137 -2.88 10.74 -3.89
N ILE A 138 -4.11 11.19 -4.07
CA ILE A 138 -5.31 10.39 -3.87
C ILE A 138 -6.04 10.24 -5.21
N ILE A 139 -6.23 8.99 -5.61
CA ILE A 139 -7.08 8.65 -6.74
C ILE A 139 -8.43 8.19 -6.20
N GLY A 140 -9.49 8.89 -6.53
CA GLY A 140 -10.86 8.56 -6.12
C GLY A 140 -11.30 7.19 -6.67
N SER A 141 -12.15 6.49 -5.92
CA SER A 141 -12.66 5.16 -6.31
C SER A 141 -13.38 5.19 -7.67
N GLY A 142 -13.28 4.11 -8.43
CA GLY A 142 -13.92 3.96 -9.74
C GLY A 142 -13.28 4.81 -10.85
N SER A 143 -12.07 5.29 -10.65
CA SER A 143 -11.36 6.13 -11.62
C SER A 143 -10.67 5.33 -12.73
N VAL A 144 -10.46 5.97 -13.88
CA VAL A 144 -9.60 5.48 -14.95
C VAL A 144 -8.48 6.49 -15.18
N VAL A 145 -7.25 6.10 -14.81
CA VAL A 145 -6.05 6.93 -14.94
C VAL A 145 -5.40 6.64 -16.30
N ILE A 146 -5.33 7.65 -17.17
CA ILE A 146 -4.81 7.56 -18.54
C ILE A 146 -3.62 8.48 -18.80
N ARG A 147 -3.13 9.17 -17.76
CA ARG A 147 -1.96 10.06 -17.80
C ARG A 147 -1.32 10.15 -16.43
N ASP A 148 -0.09 10.60 -16.38
CA ASP A 148 0.63 10.80 -15.12
C ASP A 148 -0.14 11.73 -14.17
N ILE A 149 -0.03 11.44 -12.88
CA ILE A 149 -0.63 12.22 -11.80
C ILE A 149 0.50 12.88 -11.00
N PRO A 150 0.48 14.20 -10.81
CA PRO A 150 1.49 14.89 -10.01
C PRO A 150 1.36 14.60 -8.52
N ASP A 151 2.35 15.06 -7.73
CA ASP A 151 2.36 14.97 -6.28
C ASP A 151 1.25 15.83 -5.64
N ASN A 152 0.79 15.43 -4.46
CA ASN A 152 -0.06 16.23 -3.57
C ASN A 152 -1.38 16.68 -4.20
N VAL A 153 -2.02 15.82 -4.97
CA VAL A 153 -3.32 16.11 -5.60
C VAL A 153 -4.37 15.05 -5.26
N VAL A 154 -5.62 15.48 -5.37
CA VAL A 154 -6.78 14.59 -5.39
C VAL A 154 -7.36 14.63 -6.80
N VAL A 155 -7.45 13.46 -7.43
CA VAL A 155 -8.07 13.29 -8.76
C VAL A 155 -9.14 12.20 -8.71
N ALA A 156 -10.15 12.29 -9.56
CA ALA A 156 -11.16 11.25 -9.68
C ALA A 156 -11.83 11.28 -11.06
N GLY A 157 -12.52 10.21 -11.41
CA GLY A 157 -13.36 10.12 -12.61
C GLY A 157 -12.78 9.23 -13.73
N SER A 158 -13.56 9.05 -14.79
CA SER A 158 -13.22 8.27 -15.97
C SER A 158 -13.38 9.12 -17.25
N PRO A 159 -12.30 9.66 -17.81
CA PRO A 159 -10.94 9.68 -17.29
C PRO A 159 -10.81 10.61 -16.07
N THR A 160 -9.71 10.43 -15.31
CA THR A 160 -9.42 11.25 -14.12
C THR A 160 -9.31 12.73 -14.43
N LYS A 161 -9.89 13.54 -13.53
CA LYS A 161 -9.79 15.01 -13.53
C LYS A 161 -9.28 15.48 -12.17
N PHE A 162 -8.59 16.60 -12.16
CA PHE A 162 -8.17 17.27 -10.93
C PHE A 162 -9.38 17.74 -10.12
N ILE A 163 -9.39 17.45 -8.83
CA ILE A 163 -10.43 17.87 -7.89
C ILE A 163 -9.90 19.00 -7.01
N ARG A 164 -8.73 18.79 -6.36
CA ARG A 164 -8.08 19.77 -5.47
C ARG A 164 -6.63 19.37 -5.18
N ALA A 165 -5.85 20.29 -4.65
CA ALA A 165 -4.61 19.96 -3.96
C ALA A 165 -4.91 19.20 -2.65
N ARG A 166 -3.95 18.42 -2.20
CA ARG A 166 -4.04 17.67 -0.94
C ARG A 166 -3.49 18.51 0.22
#